data_206e1c38bb02648d33c83121a0aa8dee
#
_entry.id   206e1c38bb02648d33c83121a0aa8dee
#
_cell.length_a   1.000
_cell.length_b   1.000
_cell.length_c   1.000
_cell.angle_alpha   90.00
_cell.angle_beta   90.00
_cell.angle_gamma   90.00
#
_symmetry.space_group_name_H-M   'P 1'
#
loop_
_entity.id
_entity.type
_entity.pdbx_description
1 polymer ?
#
loop_
_entity_poly.entity_id
_entity_poly.type
_entity_poly.pdbx_seq_one_letter_code
_entity_poly.pdbx_strand_id
1 'polypeptide(L)'
;MVSSMAGNLLGNARRRPRNLETAGRPAVLPLKRAPGGDWNIILDMRVTLDHLRRYAIARSLFKPTTLQRAISKLGFVQADPIRAPARAQDLTLRHRVTGYLAGDLERRYPKLPLEEDFFVNYGYLPRAHHQLMHPRTPRTVWTPARAAQAAAVLEFVRERGAVHPREVDAHFAHGKVTNWFGGSSNASTELLDVMHYRGLLRVARREAGTRVYAARETAAGTGALVAAPLDELTVSSRMDALVDVVVRKYAPLSASTLGQLVNHLRGGAPQWTAHRGEALARAKQRLAHVRIDGIDWYWPADDRPASVRWQPDESVRLLTPFDPIVWDRRRFEIFWGWAYRFEAYTPAPKRKLGYYALPLLWHERVVGWGNVTAADGKLVCSFGYSNGRAPRSAAFRVGLEAELARMRAFLGLAD
;
A
#
# COMPACT_ATOMS: atom_id res chain seq x y z
N MET A 1 -7.23 8.69 13.87
CA MET A 1 -7.47 8.72 12.41
C MET A 1 -6.90 7.52 11.65
N VAL A 2 -5.81 6.93 12.07
CA VAL A 2 -5.10 5.84 11.33
C VAL A 2 -5.91 4.55 11.21
N SER A 3 -6.75 4.23 12.16
CA SER A 3 -7.48 2.95 12.21
C SER A 3 -8.87 2.95 11.57
N SER A 4 -9.45 4.11 11.31
CA SER A 4 -10.82 4.23 10.77
C SER A 4 -10.99 3.84 9.30
N MET A 5 -9.90 3.80 8.51
CA MET A 5 -10.01 3.43 7.09
C MET A 5 -9.91 1.93 6.81
N ALA A 6 -9.47 1.12 7.77
CA ALA A 6 -9.44 -0.34 7.62
C ALA A 6 -10.86 -0.98 7.71
N GLY A 7 -11.80 -0.31 8.36
CA GLY A 7 -13.16 -0.82 8.58
C GLY A 7 -14.10 -0.75 7.36
N ASN A 8 -13.84 0.10 6.39
CA ASN A 8 -14.73 0.31 5.24
C ASN A 8 -14.49 -0.65 4.04
N LEU A 9 -13.63 -1.64 4.19
CA LEU A 9 -13.41 -2.69 3.17
C LEU A 9 -14.45 -3.83 3.23
N LEU A 10 -15.40 -3.77 4.17
CA LEU A 10 -16.46 -4.79 4.35
C LEU A 10 -17.85 -4.28 3.91
N GLY A 11 -17.94 -3.52 2.82
CA GLY A 11 -19.19 -3.09 2.21
C GLY A 11 -19.87 -4.20 1.45
N ASN A 12 -20.92 -4.77 2.03
CA ASN A 12 -22.05 -5.52 1.47
C ASN A 12 -22.07 -5.77 -0.06
N ALA A 13 -21.93 -7.02 -0.44
CA ALA A 13 -22.55 -7.55 -1.66
C ALA A 13 -23.07 -8.97 -1.43
N ARG A 14 -24.27 -9.07 -0.85
CA ARG A 14 -25.10 -10.26 -1.03
C ARG A 14 -25.80 -10.14 -2.38
N ARG A 15 -25.28 -10.77 -3.44
CA ARG A 15 -26.06 -11.18 -4.62
C ARG A 15 -25.65 -12.61 -4.98
N ARG A 16 -26.66 -13.47 -5.10
CA ARG A 16 -26.55 -14.88 -5.51
C ARG A 16 -26.01 -14.97 -6.94
N PRO A 17 -25.26 -16.04 -7.30
CA PRO A 17 -24.82 -16.25 -8.66
C PRO A 17 -26.01 -16.62 -9.55
N ARG A 18 -26.14 -15.96 -10.70
CA ARG A 18 -26.95 -16.42 -11.81
C ARG A 18 -26.07 -17.30 -12.70
N ASN A 19 -26.62 -18.43 -13.11
CA ASN A 19 -26.07 -19.37 -14.06
C ASN A 19 -25.61 -18.66 -15.34
N LEU A 20 -24.38 -18.93 -15.75
CA LEU A 20 -23.83 -18.57 -17.04
C LEU A 20 -23.81 -19.82 -17.93
N GLU A 21 -24.79 -19.96 -18.76
CA GLU A 21 -24.70 -20.76 -19.97
C GLU A 21 -24.62 -19.83 -21.19
N THR A 22 -23.90 -20.32 -22.19
CA THR A 22 -23.70 -19.86 -23.57
C THR A 22 -22.54 -18.94 -23.85
N ALA A 23 -21.53 -19.57 -24.47
CA ALA A 23 -20.38 -18.94 -25.11
C ALA A 23 -20.80 -18.19 -26.38
N GLY A 24 -20.62 -16.86 -26.37
CA GLY A 24 -20.71 -15.99 -27.55
C GLY A 24 -19.30 -15.68 -28.10
N ARG A 25 -19.13 -15.83 -29.41
CA ARG A 25 -17.89 -15.48 -30.15
C ARG A 25 -17.49 -14.02 -29.92
N PRO A 26 -16.19 -13.71 -29.78
CA PRO A 26 -15.72 -12.34 -29.55
C PRO A 26 -15.82 -11.48 -30.82
N ALA A 27 -16.38 -10.28 -30.66
CA ALA A 27 -16.41 -9.25 -31.69
C ALA A 27 -15.01 -8.60 -31.85
N VAL A 28 -14.55 -8.53 -33.08
CA VAL A 28 -13.30 -7.85 -33.48
C VAL A 28 -13.63 -6.38 -33.71
N LEU A 29 -13.01 -5.48 -32.94
CA LEU A 29 -13.05 -4.03 -33.19
C LEU A 29 -11.81 -3.59 -33.99
N PRO A 30 -11.96 -2.70 -35.01
CA PRO A 30 -10.86 -2.28 -35.84
C PRO A 30 -9.94 -1.26 -35.16
N LEU A 31 -8.63 -1.44 -35.33
CA LEU A 31 -7.57 -0.53 -34.89
C LEU A 31 -7.59 0.77 -35.69
N LYS A 32 -7.55 1.92 -35.03
CA LYS A 32 -7.32 3.23 -35.65
C LYS A 32 -5.84 3.35 -36.08
N ARG A 33 -5.64 3.68 -37.36
CA ARG A 33 -4.34 3.94 -37.98
C ARG A 33 -3.67 5.20 -37.40
N ALA A 34 -2.39 5.07 -37.03
CA ALA A 34 -1.48 6.21 -36.89
C ALA A 34 -0.71 6.42 -38.22
N PRO A 35 -0.43 7.66 -38.64
CA PRO A 35 0.30 7.92 -39.88
C PRO A 35 1.82 7.88 -39.64
N GLY A 36 2.53 7.08 -40.46
CA GLY A 36 3.97 7.19 -40.67
C GLY A 36 4.85 6.07 -40.11
N GLY A 37 5.31 5.17 -40.99
CA GLY A 37 6.63 4.57 -40.95
C GLY A 37 6.85 3.30 -40.11
N ASP A 38 7.30 2.29 -40.85
CA ASP A 38 7.95 1.03 -40.43
C ASP A 38 7.09 -0.14 -39.96
N TRP A 39 7.08 -1.15 -40.77
CA TRP A 39 6.49 -2.46 -40.58
C TRP A 39 7.27 -3.27 -39.56
N ASN A 40 7.07 -2.99 -38.24
CA ASN A 40 7.35 -3.98 -37.22
C ASN A 40 6.15 -4.93 -37.17
N ILE A 41 6.33 -6.17 -37.57
CA ILE A 41 5.40 -7.28 -37.31
C ILE A 41 5.32 -7.43 -35.80
N ILE A 42 4.47 -6.64 -35.18
CA ILE A 42 4.02 -6.89 -33.80
C ILE A 42 3.07 -8.08 -33.94
N LEU A 43 3.57 -9.28 -33.64
CA LEU A 43 2.73 -10.41 -33.28
C LEU A 43 1.74 -9.88 -32.24
N ASP A 44 0.48 -9.73 -32.64
CA ASP A 44 -0.64 -9.33 -31.79
C ASP A 44 -0.90 -10.47 -30.79
N MET A 45 -0.03 -10.57 -29.79
CA MET A 45 -0.20 -11.51 -28.69
C MET A 45 -1.32 -10.97 -27.82
N ARG A 46 -2.54 -11.47 -28.04
CA ARG A 46 -3.70 -11.15 -27.20
C ARG A 46 -3.34 -11.34 -25.74
N VAL A 47 -3.42 -10.26 -24.96
CA VAL A 47 -3.20 -10.31 -23.50
C VAL A 47 -4.27 -11.22 -22.90
N THR A 48 -3.84 -12.23 -22.13
CA THR A 48 -4.72 -13.17 -21.41
C THR A 48 -4.69 -12.89 -19.91
N LEU A 49 -5.60 -13.49 -19.17
CA LEU A 49 -5.60 -13.41 -17.70
C LEU A 49 -4.32 -13.99 -17.09
N ASP A 50 -3.74 -15.02 -17.69
CA ASP A 50 -2.46 -15.61 -17.27
C ASP A 50 -1.30 -14.63 -17.50
N HIS A 51 -1.31 -13.89 -18.61
CA HIS A 51 -0.35 -12.81 -18.82
C HIS A 51 -0.47 -11.73 -17.74
N LEU A 52 -1.68 -11.30 -17.39
CA LEU A 52 -1.91 -10.31 -16.33
C LEU A 52 -1.45 -10.82 -14.96
N ARG A 53 -1.66 -12.10 -14.67
CA ARG A 53 -1.23 -12.74 -13.42
C ARG A 53 0.30 -12.74 -13.30
N ARG A 54 1.00 -13.26 -14.32
CA ARG A 54 2.48 -13.27 -14.37
C ARG A 54 3.06 -11.86 -14.29
N TYR A 55 2.48 -10.94 -15.04
CA TYR A 55 2.85 -9.53 -15.00
C TYR A 55 2.70 -8.94 -13.60
N ALA A 56 1.57 -9.14 -12.91
CA ALA A 56 1.35 -8.65 -11.56
C ALA A 56 2.42 -9.16 -10.58
N ILE A 57 2.74 -10.45 -10.65
CA ILE A 57 3.73 -11.10 -9.76
C ILE A 57 5.14 -10.59 -10.06
N ALA A 58 5.62 -10.77 -11.29
CA ALA A 58 6.99 -10.45 -11.66
C ALA A 58 7.31 -8.95 -11.56
N ARG A 59 6.33 -8.09 -11.88
CA ARG A 59 6.45 -6.64 -11.74
C ARG A 59 6.55 -6.22 -10.27
N SER A 60 5.75 -6.82 -9.42
CA SER A 60 5.73 -6.48 -8.00
C SER A 60 6.89 -7.10 -7.23
N LEU A 61 7.23 -8.37 -7.49
CA LEU A 61 8.35 -9.09 -6.88
C LEU A 61 9.63 -8.96 -7.70
N PHE A 62 10.01 -7.73 -8.03
CA PHE A 62 11.26 -7.44 -8.73
C PHE A 62 12.50 -7.94 -7.95
N LYS A 63 13.62 -8.14 -8.64
CA LYS A 63 14.89 -8.56 -8.02
C LYS A 63 15.25 -7.67 -6.83
N PRO A 64 15.64 -8.23 -5.67
CA PRO A 64 16.01 -7.49 -4.49
C PRO A 64 17.08 -6.41 -4.77
N THR A 65 16.93 -5.25 -4.14
CA THR A 65 17.76 -4.08 -4.33
C THR A 65 17.97 -3.34 -3.00
N THR A 66 18.49 -2.13 -3.00
CA THR A 66 18.60 -1.32 -1.79
C THR A 66 17.22 -0.88 -1.26
N LEU A 67 17.10 -0.64 0.04
CA LEU A 67 15.86 -0.21 0.69
C LEU A 67 15.24 1.03 0.01
N GLN A 68 16.05 2.05 -0.25
CA GLN A 68 15.60 3.27 -0.91
C GLN A 68 15.06 2.98 -2.32
N ARG A 69 15.77 2.19 -3.12
CA ARG A 69 15.34 1.83 -4.49
C ARG A 69 14.07 0.97 -4.47
N ALA A 70 13.95 0.05 -3.51
CA ALA A 70 12.75 -0.79 -3.39
C ALA A 70 11.51 0.06 -3.08
N ILE A 71 11.61 1.01 -2.14
CA ILE A 71 10.49 1.92 -1.81
C ILE A 71 10.20 2.86 -2.99
N SER A 72 11.21 3.37 -3.68
CA SER A 72 11.01 4.19 -4.89
C SER A 72 10.29 3.43 -6.00
N LYS A 73 10.64 2.15 -6.24
CA LYS A 73 9.95 1.30 -7.23
C LYS A 73 8.50 1.00 -6.84
N LEU A 74 8.23 0.78 -5.54
CA LEU A 74 6.88 0.57 -5.04
C LEU A 74 6.06 1.87 -5.00
N GLY A 75 6.71 3.03 -4.95
CA GLY A 75 6.10 4.34 -4.82
C GLY A 75 5.47 4.61 -3.45
N PHE A 76 5.05 3.56 -2.75
CA PHE A 76 4.42 3.60 -1.43
C PHE A 76 4.49 2.22 -0.77
N VAL A 77 4.75 2.17 0.53
CA VAL A 77 4.73 0.95 1.35
C VAL A 77 3.77 1.15 2.52
N GLN A 78 2.67 0.42 2.52
CA GLN A 78 1.65 0.53 3.58
C GLN A 78 2.22 0.06 4.92
N ALA A 79 2.00 0.83 5.98
CA ALA A 79 2.31 0.48 7.35
C ALA A 79 1.08 -0.10 8.06
N ASP A 80 1.33 -1.11 8.89
CA ASP A 80 0.33 -1.69 9.78
C ASP A 80 0.98 -1.99 11.14
N PRO A 81 0.31 -1.71 12.27
CA PRO A 81 0.88 -1.91 13.59
C PRO A 81 0.96 -3.38 14.01
N ILE A 82 0.17 -4.27 13.38
CA ILE A 82 0.12 -5.70 13.73
C ILE A 82 1.47 -6.35 13.41
N ARG A 83 1.99 -7.12 14.37
CA ARG A 83 3.22 -7.91 14.23
C ARG A 83 2.88 -9.40 14.19
N ALA A 84 2.78 -9.96 12.99
CA ALA A 84 2.48 -11.38 12.82
C ALA A 84 3.14 -11.96 11.54
N PRO A 85 4.43 -12.39 11.57
CA PRO A 85 5.40 -12.32 12.68
C PRO A 85 6.14 -10.98 12.80
N ALA A 86 6.05 -10.12 11.79
CA ALA A 86 6.62 -8.78 11.74
C ALA A 86 5.58 -7.79 11.19
N ARG A 87 5.89 -6.49 11.17
CA ARG A 87 4.98 -5.49 10.62
C ARG A 87 4.82 -5.64 9.10
N ALA A 88 3.67 -5.23 8.58
CA ALA A 88 3.33 -5.35 7.15
C ALA A 88 4.37 -4.74 6.22
N GLN A 89 4.92 -3.57 6.56
CA GLN A 89 5.98 -2.92 5.78
C GLN A 89 7.24 -3.77 5.71
N ASP A 90 7.64 -4.39 6.82
CA ASP A 90 8.82 -5.24 6.87
C ASP A 90 8.59 -6.53 6.06
N LEU A 91 7.41 -7.16 6.20
CA LEU A 91 7.01 -8.34 5.42
C LEU A 91 6.93 -8.05 3.91
N THR A 92 6.55 -6.82 3.52
CA THR A 92 6.56 -6.39 2.12
C THR A 92 7.99 -6.21 1.61
N LEU A 93 8.85 -5.58 2.40
CA LEU A 93 10.21 -5.20 2.00
C LEU A 93 11.19 -6.36 1.98
N ARG A 94 11.03 -7.38 2.84
CA ARG A 94 11.94 -8.54 2.91
C ARG A 94 12.07 -9.29 1.58
N HIS A 95 11.06 -9.24 0.72
CA HIS A 95 11.12 -9.87 -0.60
C HIS A 95 11.78 -8.99 -1.67
N ARG A 96 12.06 -7.73 -1.38
CA ARG A 96 12.46 -6.70 -2.35
C ARG A 96 13.77 -5.98 -1.99
N VAL A 97 14.30 -6.25 -0.80
CA VAL A 97 15.54 -5.62 -0.31
C VAL A 97 16.54 -6.69 0.06
N THR A 98 17.76 -6.55 -0.44
CA THR A 98 18.85 -7.49 -0.16
C THR A 98 19.24 -7.44 1.32
N GLY A 99 19.31 -8.58 1.97
CA GLY A 99 19.74 -8.72 3.38
C GLY A 99 18.84 -7.97 4.38
N TYR A 100 17.54 -7.82 4.08
CA TYR A 100 16.60 -7.06 4.91
C TYR A 100 16.25 -7.81 6.20
N LEU A 101 16.40 -7.11 7.32
CA LEU A 101 16.00 -7.59 8.65
C LEU A 101 14.74 -6.85 9.13
N ALA A 102 13.94 -7.50 9.97
CA ALA A 102 12.77 -6.87 10.59
C ALA A 102 13.18 -5.61 11.37
N GLY A 103 12.48 -4.51 11.10
CA GLY A 103 12.77 -3.20 11.70
C GLY A 103 13.83 -2.38 10.96
N ASP A 104 14.45 -2.87 9.88
CA ASP A 104 15.44 -2.10 9.10
C ASP A 104 14.88 -0.78 8.58
N LEU A 105 13.63 -0.76 8.16
CA LEU A 105 13.01 0.48 7.71
C LEU A 105 13.00 1.53 8.81
N GLU A 106 12.56 1.19 10.03
CA GLU A 106 12.53 2.13 11.16
C GLU A 106 13.93 2.64 11.53
N ARG A 107 14.92 1.74 11.58
CA ARG A 107 16.31 2.09 11.92
C ARG A 107 16.93 3.02 10.89
N ARG A 108 16.65 2.80 9.60
CA ARG A 108 17.28 3.53 8.50
C ARG A 108 16.49 4.75 8.02
N TYR A 109 15.19 4.82 8.37
CA TYR A 109 14.26 5.87 7.95
C TYR A 109 14.80 7.30 8.13
N PRO A 110 15.42 7.68 9.27
CA PRO A 110 15.91 9.05 9.48
C PRO A 110 16.93 9.53 8.44
N LYS A 111 17.65 8.60 7.81
CA LYS A 111 18.72 8.87 6.82
C LYS A 111 18.23 8.74 5.36
N LEU A 112 16.96 8.40 5.15
CA LEU A 112 16.43 8.18 3.82
C LEU A 112 15.52 9.35 3.36
N PRO A 113 15.45 9.64 2.05
CA PRO A 113 14.58 10.68 1.50
C PRO A 113 13.13 10.18 1.43
N LEU A 114 12.61 9.76 2.58
CA LEU A 114 11.27 9.20 2.77
C LEU A 114 10.47 10.08 3.71
N GLU A 115 9.16 9.98 3.58
CA GLU A 115 8.18 10.52 4.53
C GLU A 115 7.23 9.40 4.96
N GLU A 116 6.83 9.44 6.22
CA GLU A 116 5.79 8.58 6.79
C GLU A 116 4.51 9.39 6.88
N ASP A 117 3.49 9.06 6.07
CA ASP A 117 2.26 9.86 6.00
C ASP A 117 1.11 9.07 5.36
N PHE A 118 -0.07 9.69 5.30
CA PHE A 118 -1.22 9.21 4.53
C PHE A 118 -1.03 9.44 3.03
N PHE A 119 -1.27 8.40 2.27
CA PHE A 119 -1.42 8.44 0.82
C PHE A 119 -2.77 7.80 0.45
N VAL A 120 -2.81 6.59 -0.11
CA VAL A 120 -4.04 5.80 -0.22
C VAL A 120 -4.39 5.11 1.10
N ASN A 121 -3.41 4.97 1.97
CA ASN A 121 -3.46 4.51 3.33
C ASN A 121 -2.26 5.11 4.09
N TYR A 122 -2.10 4.80 5.38
CA TYR A 122 -0.92 5.22 6.13
C TYR A 122 0.29 4.36 5.77
N GLY A 123 1.47 4.99 5.58
CA GLY A 123 2.70 4.26 5.25
C GLY A 123 3.88 5.17 4.87
N TYR A 124 4.84 4.58 4.18
CA TYR A 124 6.10 5.20 3.79
C TYR A 124 6.12 5.45 2.28
N LEU A 125 6.55 6.63 1.88
CA LEU A 125 6.65 7.03 0.48
C LEU A 125 7.87 7.92 0.24
N PRO A 126 8.40 7.95 -1.00
CA PRO A 126 9.44 8.90 -1.38
C PRO A 126 9.00 10.34 -1.11
N ARG A 127 9.92 11.19 -0.67
CA ARG A 127 9.66 12.61 -0.41
C ARG A 127 9.08 13.32 -1.63
N ALA A 128 9.53 12.97 -2.83
CA ALA A 128 8.98 13.51 -4.07
C ALA A 128 7.47 13.23 -4.26
N HIS A 129 7.02 12.03 -3.91
CA HIS A 129 5.58 11.71 -3.96
C HIS A 129 4.78 12.40 -2.84
N HIS A 130 5.39 12.53 -1.66
CA HIS A 130 4.80 13.27 -0.55
C HIS A 130 4.57 14.75 -0.92
N GLN A 131 5.51 15.39 -1.58
CA GLN A 131 5.41 16.78 -2.03
C GLN A 131 4.23 17.03 -2.99
N LEU A 132 3.83 16.01 -3.77
CA LEU A 132 2.65 16.12 -4.63
C LEU A 132 1.35 16.32 -3.83
N MET A 133 1.27 15.85 -2.59
CA MET A 133 0.07 15.94 -1.73
C MET A 133 0.03 17.21 -0.88
N HIS A 134 1.14 17.90 -0.73
CA HIS A 134 1.25 19.03 0.18
C HIS A 134 1.41 20.37 -0.55
N PRO A 135 0.98 21.46 0.12
CA PRO A 135 0.31 21.52 1.41
C PRO A 135 -1.12 20.96 1.37
N ARG A 136 -1.56 20.34 2.46
CA ARG A 136 -2.94 19.90 2.59
C ARG A 136 -3.81 21.02 3.12
N THR A 137 -4.93 21.28 2.48
CA THR A 137 -5.98 22.11 3.04
C THR A 137 -6.80 21.28 4.03
N PRO A 138 -6.86 21.67 5.30
CA PRO A 138 -7.60 20.93 6.30
C PRO A 138 -9.10 20.96 6.03
N ARG A 139 -9.80 19.85 6.26
CA ARG A 139 -11.27 19.78 6.11
C ARG A 139 -12.02 20.56 7.20
N THR A 140 -11.40 20.69 8.36
CA THR A 140 -11.98 21.39 9.52
C THR A 140 -11.12 22.58 9.86
N VAL A 141 -11.73 23.71 10.10
CA VAL A 141 -11.07 24.90 10.64
C VAL A 141 -10.85 24.68 12.13
N TRP A 142 -9.66 24.97 12.62
CA TRP A 142 -9.42 24.99 14.07
C TRP A 142 -10.08 26.17 14.73
N THR A 143 -10.59 25.97 15.94
CA THR A 143 -10.97 27.09 16.79
C THR A 143 -9.73 27.94 17.11
N PRO A 144 -9.89 29.24 17.43
CA PRO A 144 -8.74 30.08 17.83
C PRO A 144 -7.90 29.47 18.96
N ALA A 145 -8.54 28.87 19.96
CA ALA A 145 -7.87 28.20 21.06
C ALA A 145 -7.04 26.99 20.58
N ARG A 146 -7.59 26.17 19.68
CA ARG A 146 -6.86 25.01 19.11
C ARG A 146 -5.70 25.43 18.21
N ALA A 147 -5.87 26.53 17.47
CA ALA A 147 -4.80 27.11 16.66
C ALA A 147 -3.66 27.64 17.51
N ALA A 148 -3.97 28.32 18.63
CA ALA A 148 -2.98 28.79 19.60
C ALA A 148 -2.21 27.62 20.26
N GLN A 149 -2.89 26.55 20.67
CA GLN A 149 -2.25 25.33 21.18
C GLN A 149 -1.28 24.73 20.13
N ALA A 150 -1.71 24.61 18.88
CA ALA A 150 -0.87 24.08 17.82
C ALA A 150 0.35 24.97 17.52
N ALA A 151 0.19 26.30 17.59
CA ALA A 151 1.30 27.25 17.42
C ALA A 151 2.33 27.10 18.53
N ALA A 152 1.89 27.02 19.81
CA ALA A 152 2.76 26.81 20.95
C ALA A 152 3.53 25.46 20.87
N VAL A 153 2.83 24.38 20.49
CA VAL A 153 3.48 23.07 20.27
C VAL A 153 4.46 23.12 19.12
N LEU A 154 4.14 23.81 18.02
CA LEU A 154 5.04 23.94 16.87
C LEU A 154 6.35 24.67 17.27
N GLU A 155 6.26 25.73 18.05
CA GLU A 155 7.43 26.47 18.54
C GLU A 155 8.28 25.59 19.46
N PHE A 156 7.65 24.91 20.42
CA PHE A 156 8.34 23.94 21.28
C PHE A 156 9.06 22.85 20.48
N VAL A 157 8.47 22.35 19.40
CA VAL A 157 9.12 21.36 18.52
C VAL A 157 10.29 21.98 17.75
N ARG A 158 10.19 23.25 17.31
CA ARG A 158 11.28 23.97 16.62
C ARG A 158 12.48 24.16 17.52
N GLU A 159 12.26 24.60 18.75
CA GLU A 159 13.32 24.82 19.73
C GLU A 159 14.09 23.53 20.06
N ARG A 160 13.39 22.39 20.12
CA ARG A 160 13.99 21.09 20.49
C ARG A 160 14.46 20.26 19.29
N GLY A 161 14.13 20.67 18.07
CA GLY A 161 14.44 19.97 16.83
C GLY A 161 13.57 18.74 16.58
N ALA A 162 13.45 17.82 17.55
CA ALA A 162 12.56 16.66 17.47
C ALA A 162 12.06 16.25 18.85
N VAL A 163 10.76 15.95 18.98
CA VAL A 163 10.11 15.67 20.25
C VAL A 163 9.33 14.35 20.25
N HIS A 164 9.43 13.63 21.36
CA HIS A 164 8.56 12.49 21.63
C HIS A 164 7.22 13.01 22.21
N PRO A 165 6.06 12.39 21.90
CA PRO A 165 4.75 12.82 22.46
C PRO A 165 4.71 12.98 23.98
N ARG A 166 5.49 12.17 24.72
CA ARG A 166 5.60 12.28 26.18
C ARG A 166 6.19 13.62 26.64
N GLU A 167 7.14 14.19 25.88
CA GLU A 167 7.75 15.48 26.23
C GLU A 167 6.75 16.63 26.06
N VAL A 168 5.93 16.55 24.98
CA VAL A 168 4.84 17.51 24.75
C VAL A 168 3.77 17.38 25.82
N ASP A 169 3.42 16.15 26.19
CA ASP A 169 2.42 15.88 27.23
C ASP A 169 2.88 16.39 28.61
N ALA A 170 4.16 16.17 28.97
CA ALA A 170 4.75 16.65 30.22
C ALA A 170 4.84 18.18 30.26
N HIS A 171 5.12 18.86 29.15
CA HIS A 171 5.27 20.31 29.10
C HIS A 171 3.93 21.06 29.10
N PHE A 172 2.95 20.61 28.31
CA PHE A 172 1.69 21.32 28.09
C PHE A 172 0.54 20.80 28.95
N ALA A 173 0.61 19.57 29.46
CA ALA A 173 -0.41 18.93 30.30
C ALA A 173 -1.84 19.05 29.75
N HIS A 174 -2.03 18.88 28.43
CA HIS A 174 -3.30 19.06 27.72
C HIS A 174 -4.42 18.10 28.18
N GLY A 175 -4.11 17.13 29.05
CA GLY A 175 -5.07 16.16 29.57
C GLY A 175 -5.41 15.04 28.58
N LYS A 176 -6.57 14.43 28.77
CA LYS A 176 -7.02 13.27 27.99
C LYS A 176 -8.21 13.64 27.09
N VAL A 177 -8.32 12.96 25.96
CA VAL A 177 -9.43 13.05 25.02
C VAL A 177 -9.96 11.65 24.70
N THR A 178 -11.24 11.56 24.36
CA THR A 178 -11.81 10.30 23.87
C THR A 178 -11.29 10.02 22.45
N ASN A 179 -10.68 8.85 22.26
CA ASN A 179 -10.24 8.43 20.94
C ASN A 179 -11.41 7.85 20.13
N TRP A 180 -11.17 7.61 18.84
CA TRP A 180 -12.17 7.09 17.90
C TRP A 180 -12.79 5.74 18.32
N PHE A 181 -12.10 4.94 19.14
CA PHE A 181 -12.57 3.65 19.63
C PHE A 181 -13.32 3.75 20.98
N GLY A 182 -13.63 4.97 21.44
CA GLY A 182 -14.24 5.21 22.73
C GLY A 182 -13.30 5.09 23.93
N GLY A 183 -12.01 4.81 23.71
CA GLY A 183 -10.97 4.80 24.73
C GLY A 183 -10.35 6.17 24.97
N SER A 184 -9.54 6.30 26.03
CA SER A 184 -8.83 7.53 26.37
C SER A 184 -7.47 7.60 25.66
N SER A 185 -7.14 8.78 25.11
CA SER A 185 -5.82 9.11 24.55
C SER A 185 -5.34 10.45 25.08
N ASN A 186 -4.01 10.67 25.09
CA ASN A 186 -3.48 11.98 25.45
C ASN A 186 -3.82 13.01 24.37
N ALA A 187 -4.32 14.17 24.79
CA ALA A 187 -4.68 15.27 23.90
C ALA A 187 -3.48 15.80 23.10
N SER A 188 -2.28 15.76 23.70
CA SER A 188 -1.02 16.09 23.02
C SER A 188 -0.70 15.16 21.85
N THR A 189 -0.94 13.84 22.00
CA THR A 189 -0.73 12.87 20.93
C THR A 189 -1.70 13.10 19.77
N GLU A 190 -2.97 13.37 20.07
CA GLU A 190 -3.99 13.68 19.04
C GLU A 190 -3.64 14.97 18.31
N LEU A 191 -3.18 16.01 19.04
CA LEU A 191 -2.77 17.28 18.44
C LEU A 191 -1.57 17.09 17.48
N LEU A 192 -0.53 16.37 17.92
CA LEU A 192 0.64 16.06 17.10
C LEU A 192 0.25 15.27 15.83
N ASP A 193 -0.65 14.30 15.92
CA ASP A 193 -1.15 13.55 14.76
C ASP A 193 -1.90 14.44 13.78
N VAL A 194 -2.72 15.37 14.26
CA VAL A 194 -3.42 16.33 13.40
C VAL A 194 -2.46 17.35 12.78
N MET A 195 -1.47 17.84 13.54
CA MET A 195 -0.43 18.76 13.04
C MET A 195 0.42 18.08 11.97
N HIS A 196 0.78 16.81 12.17
CA HIS A 196 1.48 16.01 11.18
C HIS A 196 0.64 15.84 9.91
N TYR A 197 -0.63 15.44 10.02
CA TYR A 197 -1.53 15.31 8.87
C TYR A 197 -1.67 16.61 8.08
N ARG A 198 -1.68 17.77 8.76
CA ARG A 198 -1.73 19.10 8.14
C ARG A 198 -0.41 19.53 7.48
N GLY A 199 0.67 18.79 7.72
CA GLY A 199 1.99 19.08 7.17
C GLY A 199 2.81 20.12 7.96
N LEU A 200 2.40 20.43 9.19
CA LEU A 200 3.17 21.28 10.11
C LEU A 200 4.36 20.54 10.72
N LEU A 201 4.17 19.24 10.95
CA LEU A 201 5.15 18.33 11.48
C LEU A 201 5.45 17.21 10.48
N ARG A 202 6.61 16.58 10.67
CA ARG A 202 6.98 15.32 10.02
C ARG A 202 7.40 14.30 11.06
N VAL A 203 7.30 13.03 10.74
CA VAL A 203 7.92 11.99 11.55
C VAL A 203 9.43 12.04 11.30
N ALA A 204 10.20 12.33 12.34
CA ALA A 204 11.66 12.36 12.27
C ALA A 204 12.25 10.95 12.39
N ARG A 205 11.73 10.17 13.34
CA ARG A 205 12.11 8.78 13.63
C ARG A 205 11.01 8.09 14.42
N ARG A 206 11.21 6.82 14.69
CA ARG A 206 10.40 6.05 15.66
C ARG A 206 11.26 5.57 16.81
N GLU A 207 10.70 5.63 18.02
CA GLU A 207 11.29 5.09 19.24
C GLU A 207 10.32 4.04 19.80
N ALA A 208 10.76 2.78 19.89
CA ALA A 208 9.92 1.64 20.28
C ALA A 208 8.56 1.59 19.55
N GLY A 209 8.52 2.07 18.30
CA GLY A 209 7.31 2.12 17.49
C GLY A 209 6.48 3.40 17.64
N THR A 210 6.79 4.27 18.62
CA THR A 210 6.17 5.58 18.77
C THR A 210 6.81 6.58 17.81
N ARG A 211 5.99 7.43 17.18
CA ARG A 211 6.47 8.50 16.30
C ARG A 211 7.08 9.63 17.09
N VAL A 212 8.29 10.06 16.72
CA VAL A 212 8.95 11.27 17.18
C VAL A 212 8.82 12.31 16.08
N TYR A 213 8.37 13.51 16.43
CA TYR A 213 8.01 14.54 15.47
C TYR A 213 9.05 15.65 15.42
N ALA A 214 9.30 16.18 14.22
CA ALA A 214 10.06 17.41 13.98
C ALA A 214 9.18 18.40 13.22
N ALA A 215 9.49 19.69 13.34
CA ALA A 215 8.85 20.70 12.54
C ALA A 215 9.19 20.48 11.06
N ARG A 216 8.24 20.72 10.18
CA ARG A 216 8.49 20.73 8.74
C ARG A 216 8.99 22.10 8.35
N GLU A 217 10.18 22.16 7.77
CA GLU A 217 10.67 23.36 7.12
C GLU A 217 9.82 23.62 5.87
N THR A 218 9.13 24.73 5.84
CA THR A 218 8.44 25.21 4.63
C THR A 218 9.39 26.09 3.85
N ALA A 219 9.43 25.92 2.53
CA ALA A 219 10.27 26.73 1.63
C ALA A 219 10.01 28.24 1.72
N ALA A 220 8.96 28.67 2.42
CA ALA A 220 8.55 30.05 2.58
C ALA A 220 9.01 30.73 3.88
N GLY A 221 9.79 30.05 4.77
CA GLY A 221 10.34 30.69 5.99
C GLY A 221 9.34 31.37 6.93
N THR A 222 8.10 31.47 6.53
CA THR A 222 7.01 32.14 7.25
C THR A 222 5.97 31.11 7.67
N GLY A 223 5.60 31.13 8.92
CA GLY A 223 4.57 30.26 9.52
C GLY A 223 3.18 30.40 8.95
N ALA A 224 3.03 30.61 7.65
CA ALA A 224 1.74 30.63 6.98
C ALA A 224 1.14 29.22 7.03
N LEU A 225 0.18 29.02 7.91
CA LEU A 225 -0.62 27.82 8.08
C LEU A 225 -1.49 27.52 6.84
N VAL A 226 -1.53 28.41 5.86
CA VAL A 226 -2.32 28.30 4.63
C VAL A 226 -1.43 28.67 3.44
N ALA A 227 -1.15 27.69 2.60
CA ALA A 227 -0.48 27.96 1.32
C ALA A 227 -1.47 28.63 0.34
N ALA A 228 -0.92 29.42 -0.58
CA ALA A 228 -1.69 29.97 -1.69
C ALA A 228 -2.39 28.86 -2.50
N PRO A 229 -3.61 29.07 -2.99
CA PRO A 229 -4.28 28.14 -3.88
C PRO A 229 -3.40 27.85 -5.10
N LEU A 230 -3.31 26.57 -5.50
CA LEU A 230 -2.66 26.19 -6.75
C LEU A 230 -3.64 26.42 -7.92
N ASP A 231 -3.08 26.77 -9.09
CA ASP A 231 -3.86 26.80 -10.31
C ASP A 231 -4.37 25.40 -10.69
N GLU A 232 -5.45 25.36 -11.49
CA GLU A 232 -6.14 24.12 -11.85
C GLU A 232 -5.25 23.15 -12.66
N LEU A 233 -4.37 23.67 -13.52
CA LEU A 233 -3.44 22.87 -14.30
C LEU A 233 -2.43 22.17 -13.39
N THR A 234 -1.91 22.88 -12.41
CA THR A 234 -0.99 22.32 -11.39
C THR A 234 -1.69 21.26 -10.55
N VAL A 235 -2.96 21.48 -10.15
CA VAL A 235 -3.78 20.50 -9.42
C VAL A 235 -3.97 19.23 -10.26
N SER A 236 -4.39 19.39 -11.52
CA SER A 236 -4.60 18.27 -12.44
C SER A 236 -3.34 17.46 -12.66
N SER A 237 -2.20 18.12 -12.89
CA SER A 237 -0.90 17.46 -13.06
C SER A 237 -0.46 16.68 -11.82
N ARG A 238 -0.61 17.24 -10.62
CA ARG A 238 -0.32 16.56 -9.35
C ARG A 238 -1.23 15.37 -9.11
N MET A 239 -2.53 15.51 -9.38
CA MET A 239 -3.48 14.39 -9.27
C MET A 239 -3.13 13.26 -10.23
N ASP A 240 -2.78 13.57 -11.47
CA ASP A 240 -2.37 12.57 -12.45
C ASP A 240 -1.09 11.84 -12.01
N ALA A 241 -0.10 12.56 -11.47
CA ALA A 241 1.10 11.96 -10.91
C ALA A 241 0.80 11.04 -9.70
N LEU A 242 -0.12 11.42 -8.80
CA LEU A 242 -0.55 10.56 -7.69
C LEU A 242 -1.28 9.31 -8.18
N VAL A 243 -2.12 9.42 -9.21
CA VAL A 243 -2.77 8.27 -9.86
C VAL A 243 -1.74 7.36 -10.49
N ASP A 244 -0.70 7.90 -11.14
CA ASP A 244 0.37 7.10 -11.74
C ASP A 244 1.17 6.31 -10.68
N VAL A 245 1.39 6.88 -9.49
CA VAL A 245 2.02 6.15 -8.36
C VAL A 245 1.19 4.93 -7.97
N VAL A 246 -0.14 5.05 -7.82
CA VAL A 246 -0.98 3.90 -7.45
C VAL A 246 -1.10 2.89 -8.58
N VAL A 247 -1.19 3.33 -9.84
CA VAL A 247 -1.20 2.44 -11.00
C VAL A 247 0.10 1.66 -11.08
N ARG A 248 1.25 2.33 -11.00
CA ARG A 248 2.56 1.68 -11.03
C ARG A 248 2.77 0.71 -9.86
N LYS A 249 2.15 0.93 -8.71
CA LYS A 249 2.24 0.02 -7.58
C LYS A 249 1.38 -1.23 -7.76
N TYR A 250 0.14 -1.08 -8.21
CA TYR A 250 -0.88 -2.13 -8.12
C TYR A 250 -1.28 -2.75 -9.47
N ALA A 251 -0.73 -2.29 -10.60
CA ALA A 251 -1.07 -2.85 -11.90
C ALA A 251 -0.84 -4.38 -12.00
N PRO A 252 -1.67 -5.09 -12.77
CA PRO A 252 -2.82 -4.61 -13.53
C PRO A 252 -4.03 -4.37 -12.62
N LEU A 253 -4.84 -3.37 -12.96
CA LEU A 253 -6.00 -2.95 -12.17
C LEU A 253 -7.30 -3.16 -12.94
N SER A 254 -8.31 -3.75 -12.32
CA SER A 254 -9.65 -3.68 -12.89
C SER A 254 -10.18 -2.24 -12.86
N ALA A 255 -11.12 -1.90 -13.74
CA ALA A 255 -11.76 -0.58 -13.76
C ALA A 255 -12.32 -0.19 -12.38
N SER A 256 -12.90 -1.15 -11.65
CA SER A 256 -13.44 -0.93 -10.30
C SER A 256 -12.34 -0.65 -9.27
N THR A 257 -11.23 -1.39 -9.32
CA THR A 257 -10.10 -1.16 -8.40
C THR A 257 -9.38 0.15 -8.71
N LEU A 258 -9.22 0.51 -9.98
CA LEU A 258 -8.67 1.81 -10.37
C LEU A 258 -9.52 2.95 -9.79
N GLY A 259 -10.85 2.90 -9.96
CA GLY A 259 -11.77 3.87 -9.36
C GLY A 259 -11.69 3.93 -7.83
N GLN A 260 -11.60 2.77 -7.17
CA GLN A 260 -11.43 2.68 -5.71
C GLN A 260 -10.13 3.34 -5.25
N LEU A 261 -9.00 3.06 -5.91
CA LEU A 261 -7.69 3.63 -5.56
C LEU A 261 -7.67 5.15 -5.76
N VAL A 262 -8.22 5.66 -6.87
CA VAL A 262 -8.38 7.10 -7.10
C VAL A 262 -9.26 7.72 -6.00
N ASN A 263 -10.32 7.04 -5.57
CA ASN A 263 -11.14 7.50 -4.44
C ASN A 263 -10.36 7.52 -3.11
N HIS A 264 -9.44 6.58 -2.88
CA HIS A 264 -8.60 6.55 -1.67
C HIS A 264 -7.61 7.72 -1.61
N LEU A 265 -7.24 8.35 -2.72
CA LEU A 265 -6.39 9.56 -2.73
C LEU A 265 -6.96 10.71 -1.90
N ARG A 266 -8.28 10.72 -1.60
CA ARG A 266 -8.90 11.66 -0.65
C ARG A 266 -8.27 11.63 0.75
N GLY A 267 -7.57 10.54 1.12
CA GLY A 267 -6.83 10.43 2.38
C GLY A 267 -5.53 11.23 2.35
N GLY A 268 -4.81 11.16 1.23
CA GLY A 268 -3.53 11.85 1.03
C GLY A 268 -3.70 13.31 0.56
N ALA A 269 -4.67 13.57 -0.31
CA ALA A 269 -4.92 14.89 -0.89
C ALA A 269 -6.42 15.28 -0.77
N PRO A 270 -6.92 15.57 0.45
CA PRO A 270 -8.33 15.86 0.70
C PRO A 270 -8.81 17.12 -0.03
N GLN A 271 -7.93 18.09 -0.26
CA GLN A 271 -8.21 19.34 -0.95
C GLN A 271 -8.63 19.14 -2.41
N TRP A 272 -8.25 18.03 -3.03
CA TRP A 272 -8.54 17.75 -4.44
C TRP A 272 -9.63 16.69 -4.64
N THR A 273 -10.45 16.50 -3.63
CA THR A 273 -11.54 15.50 -3.68
C THR A 273 -12.49 15.69 -4.86
N ALA A 274 -12.76 16.94 -5.28
CA ALA A 274 -13.61 17.25 -6.42
C ALA A 274 -13.00 16.78 -7.76
N HIS A 275 -11.68 16.84 -7.92
CA HIS A 275 -10.99 16.53 -9.18
C HIS A 275 -10.80 15.03 -9.46
N ARG A 276 -11.24 14.13 -8.55
CA ARG A 276 -11.01 12.68 -8.67
C ARG A 276 -11.70 12.06 -9.89
N GLY A 277 -12.90 12.52 -10.24
CA GLY A 277 -13.64 12.02 -11.39
C GLY A 277 -12.89 12.27 -12.70
N GLU A 278 -12.43 13.49 -12.88
CA GLU A 278 -11.65 13.92 -14.03
C GLU A 278 -10.28 13.21 -14.09
N ALA A 279 -9.57 13.11 -12.96
CA ALA A 279 -8.31 12.38 -12.89
C ALA A 279 -8.48 10.91 -13.28
N LEU A 280 -9.59 10.26 -12.86
CA LEU A 280 -9.92 8.90 -13.27
C LEU A 280 -10.19 8.81 -14.78
N ALA A 281 -10.92 9.79 -15.34
CA ALA A 281 -11.20 9.83 -16.78
C ALA A 281 -9.90 10.00 -17.59
N ARG A 282 -9.05 10.96 -17.22
CA ARG A 282 -7.73 11.16 -17.85
C ARG A 282 -6.84 9.94 -17.71
N ALA A 283 -6.82 9.27 -16.54
CA ALA A 283 -6.06 8.05 -16.33
C ALA A 283 -6.49 6.94 -17.30
N LYS A 284 -7.80 6.71 -17.46
CA LYS A 284 -8.32 5.70 -18.41
C LYS A 284 -7.92 5.98 -19.86
N GLN A 285 -7.73 7.25 -20.23
CA GLN A 285 -7.27 7.63 -21.59
C GLN A 285 -5.76 7.40 -21.77
N ARG A 286 -4.95 7.60 -20.72
CA ARG A 286 -3.48 7.46 -20.76
C ARG A 286 -3.00 6.01 -20.62
N LEU A 287 -3.77 5.18 -19.92
CA LEU A 287 -3.36 3.82 -19.57
C LEU A 287 -3.64 2.85 -20.74
N ALA A 288 -2.75 1.88 -20.91
CA ALA A 288 -3.06 0.73 -21.74
C ALA A 288 -4.14 -0.12 -21.05
N HIS A 289 -5.02 -0.72 -21.82
CA HIS A 289 -6.11 -1.55 -21.30
C HIS A 289 -6.51 -2.67 -22.25
N VAL A 290 -7.19 -3.66 -21.67
CA VAL A 290 -7.82 -4.77 -22.41
C VAL A 290 -9.06 -5.22 -21.66
N ARG A 291 -10.06 -5.74 -22.38
CA ARG A 291 -11.25 -6.38 -21.82
C ARG A 291 -11.10 -7.88 -21.85
N ILE A 292 -11.11 -8.52 -20.67
CA ILE A 292 -11.04 -9.98 -20.51
C ILE A 292 -12.22 -10.40 -19.60
N ASP A 293 -13.00 -11.36 -20.04
CA ASP A 293 -14.16 -11.90 -19.30
C ASP A 293 -15.10 -10.80 -18.75
N GLY A 294 -15.37 -9.79 -19.58
CA GLY A 294 -16.24 -8.66 -19.25
C GLY A 294 -15.63 -7.62 -18.30
N ILE A 295 -14.37 -7.77 -17.91
CA ILE A 295 -13.64 -6.86 -17.02
C ILE A 295 -12.61 -6.06 -17.81
N ASP A 296 -12.64 -4.72 -17.69
CA ASP A 296 -11.62 -3.85 -18.25
C ASP A 296 -10.43 -3.79 -17.28
N TRP A 297 -9.25 -4.14 -17.78
CA TRP A 297 -7.97 -4.14 -17.06
C TRP A 297 -7.06 -3.04 -17.56
N TYR A 298 -6.43 -2.30 -16.64
CA TYR A 298 -5.58 -1.14 -16.91
C TYR A 298 -4.17 -1.34 -16.33
N TRP A 299 -3.15 -0.85 -17.06
CA TRP A 299 -1.75 -0.84 -16.63
C TRP A 299 -0.99 0.33 -17.29
N PRO A 300 0.23 0.69 -16.83
CA PRO A 300 1.05 1.72 -17.47
C PRO A 300 1.26 1.44 -18.96
N ALA A 301 1.11 2.45 -19.81
CA ALA A 301 1.19 2.29 -21.26
C ALA A 301 2.58 1.85 -21.76
N ASP A 302 3.63 2.08 -20.95
CA ASP A 302 5.01 1.64 -21.20
C ASP A 302 5.26 0.15 -20.87
N ASP A 303 4.31 -0.54 -20.21
CA ASP A 303 4.40 -1.96 -19.93
C ASP A 303 3.67 -2.83 -20.98
N ARG A 304 4.17 -4.04 -21.19
CA ARG A 304 3.56 -5.05 -22.09
C ARG A 304 3.35 -6.34 -21.33
N PRO A 305 2.16 -6.59 -20.75
CA PRO A 305 1.90 -7.77 -19.90
C PRO A 305 2.15 -9.12 -20.54
N ALA A 306 1.99 -9.23 -21.86
CA ALA A 306 2.27 -10.46 -22.62
C ALA A 306 3.77 -10.70 -22.88
N SER A 307 4.66 -9.78 -22.46
CA SER A 307 6.10 -9.95 -22.66
C SER A 307 6.65 -11.12 -21.84
N VAL A 308 7.53 -11.89 -22.47
CA VAL A 308 8.26 -13.01 -21.83
C VAL A 308 9.13 -12.59 -20.64
N ARG A 309 9.46 -11.30 -20.52
CA ARG A 309 10.21 -10.75 -19.37
C ARG A 309 9.47 -10.91 -18.04
N TRP A 310 8.15 -11.07 -18.07
CA TRP A 310 7.31 -11.19 -16.88
C TRP A 310 7.17 -12.66 -16.46
N GLN A 311 8.27 -13.31 -16.19
CA GLN A 311 8.27 -14.68 -15.64
C GLN A 311 8.48 -14.62 -14.13
N PRO A 312 7.50 -15.07 -13.32
CA PRO A 312 7.72 -15.29 -11.90
C PRO A 312 8.82 -16.34 -11.69
N ASP A 313 9.63 -16.14 -10.66
CA ASP A 313 10.60 -17.16 -10.26
C ASP A 313 9.93 -18.36 -9.55
N GLU A 314 10.68 -19.42 -9.31
CA GLU A 314 10.18 -20.66 -8.72
C GLU A 314 10.09 -20.63 -7.18
N SER A 315 10.46 -19.52 -6.57
CA SER A 315 10.51 -19.42 -5.11
C SER A 315 9.11 -19.50 -4.49
N VAL A 316 9.02 -20.23 -3.39
CA VAL A 316 7.87 -20.12 -2.49
C VAL A 316 7.99 -18.83 -1.66
N ARG A 317 6.89 -18.10 -1.49
CA ARG A 317 6.85 -16.84 -0.72
C ARG A 317 5.60 -16.74 0.13
N LEU A 318 5.76 -16.33 1.38
CA LEU A 318 4.68 -15.92 2.28
C LEU A 318 4.49 -14.40 2.14
N LEU A 319 3.39 -13.98 1.56
CA LEU A 319 3.09 -12.58 1.27
C LEU A 319 2.25 -11.96 2.40
N THR A 320 2.51 -10.69 2.73
CA THR A 320 1.65 -9.97 3.67
C THR A 320 0.29 -9.64 3.03
N PRO A 321 -0.80 -9.52 3.84
CA PRO A 321 -2.10 -9.04 3.35
C PRO A 321 -2.04 -7.71 2.58
N PHE A 322 -1.03 -6.88 2.84
CA PHE A 322 -0.84 -5.56 2.25
C PHE A 322 0.17 -5.54 1.08
N ASP A 323 0.71 -6.71 0.70
CA ASP A 323 1.54 -6.82 -0.50
C ASP A 323 0.72 -6.38 -1.73
N PRO A 324 1.32 -5.65 -2.71
CA PRO A 324 0.61 -5.25 -3.92
C PRO A 324 -0.08 -6.39 -4.66
N ILE A 325 0.48 -7.62 -4.60
CA ILE A 325 -0.12 -8.81 -5.22
C ILE A 325 -1.41 -9.21 -4.53
N VAL A 326 -1.47 -9.06 -3.21
CA VAL A 326 -2.56 -9.55 -2.35
C VAL A 326 -3.60 -8.45 -2.04
N TRP A 327 -3.20 -7.19 -2.03
CA TRP A 327 -3.99 -6.06 -1.56
C TRP A 327 -5.39 -5.95 -2.19
N ASP A 328 -5.48 -6.14 -3.52
CA ASP A 328 -6.75 -6.18 -4.24
C ASP A 328 -7.38 -7.58 -4.13
N ARG A 329 -8.31 -7.75 -3.19
CA ARG A 329 -8.97 -9.03 -2.90
C ARG A 329 -9.80 -9.55 -4.06
N ARG A 330 -10.42 -8.66 -4.84
CA ARG A 330 -11.21 -9.05 -6.01
C ARG A 330 -10.31 -9.57 -7.14
N ARG A 331 -9.22 -8.85 -7.43
CA ARG A 331 -8.22 -9.34 -8.38
C ARG A 331 -7.60 -10.66 -7.91
N PHE A 332 -7.32 -10.79 -6.61
CA PHE A 332 -6.82 -12.02 -6.02
C PHE A 332 -7.75 -13.20 -6.31
N GLU A 333 -9.05 -13.04 -6.06
CA GLU A 333 -10.06 -14.08 -6.32
C GLU A 333 -10.16 -14.42 -7.81
N ILE A 334 -10.15 -13.41 -8.69
CA ILE A 334 -10.15 -13.61 -10.15
C ILE A 334 -8.90 -14.38 -10.62
N PHE A 335 -7.74 -14.07 -10.07
CA PHE A 335 -6.48 -14.69 -10.48
C PHE A 335 -6.31 -16.12 -10.00
N TRP A 336 -6.81 -16.46 -8.81
CA TRP A 336 -6.52 -17.75 -8.16
C TRP A 336 -7.75 -18.57 -7.80
N GLY A 337 -8.97 -18.09 -8.07
CA GLY A 337 -10.20 -18.86 -7.95
C GLY A 337 -10.66 -19.09 -6.51
N TRP A 338 -10.10 -18.39 -5.50
CA TRP A 338 -10.53 -18.49 -4.11
C TRP A 338 -10.43 -17.15 -3.37
N ALA A 339 -11.35 -16.95 -2.42
CA ALA A 339 -11.46 -15.70 -1.69
C ALA A 339 -10.50 -15.65 -0.49
N TYR A 340 -9.51 -14.77 -0.56
CA TYR A 340 -8.65 -14.46 0.57
C TYR A 340 -9.27 -13.36 1.43
N ARG A 341 -9.21 -13.52 2.76
CA ARG A 341 -9.68 -12.54 3.73
C ARG A 341 -8.61 -12.23 4.76
N PHE A 342 -8.51 -10.95 5.13
CA PHE A 342 -7.72 -10.51 6.26
C PHE A 342 -8.62 -10.48 7.50
N GLU A 343 -8.32 -11.33 8.48
CA GLU A 343 -9.24 -11.64 9.58
C GLU A 343 -8.76 -11.15 10.96
N ALA A 344 -7.77 -10.26 11.02
CA ALA A 344 -7.26 -9.75 12.29
C ALA A 344 -8.34 -9.09 13.17
N TYR A 345 -9.34 -8.49 12.54
CA TYR A 345 -10.48 -7.85 13.24
C TYR A 345 -11.72 -8.75 13.33
N THR A 346 -11.63 -9.98 12.85
CA THR A 346 -12.70 -10.97 12.96
C THR A 346 -12.58 -11.68 14.31
N PRO A 347 -13.68 -11.85 15.09
CA PRO A 347 -13.63 -12.63 16.32
C PRO A 347 -13.07 -14.04 16.09
N ALA A 348 -12.24 -14.53 17.01
CA ALA A 348 -11.49 -15.78 16.86
C ALA A 348 -12.35 -16.98 16.39
N PRO A 349 -13.56 -17.25 16.92
CA PRO A 349 -14.39 -18.38 16.46
C PRO A 349 -14.90 -18.26 15.02
N LYS A 350 -14.87 -17.05 14.44
CA LYS A 350 -15.37 -16.78 13.07
C LYS A 350 -14.26 -16.72 12.01
N ARG A 351 -12.99 -16.85 12.43
CA ARG A 351 -11.84 -16.84 11.52
C ARG A 351 -11.77 -18.16 10.75
N LYS A 352 -11.59 -18.06 9.44
CA LYS A 352 -11.46 -19.22 8.53
C LYS A 352 -10.00 -19.50 8.17
N LEU A 353 -9.19 -18.45 7.99
CA LEU A 353 -7.80 -18.56 7.55
C LEU A 353 -6.82 -18.35 8.72
N GLY A 354 -7.24 -17.67 9.79
CA GLY A 354 -6.42 -17.33 10.94
C GLY A 354 -6.32 -15.82 11.18
N TYR A 355 -5.63 -15.43 12.25
CA TYR A 355 -5.52 -14.03 12.67
C TYR A 355 -4.84 -13.15 11.61
N TYR A 356 -3.69 -13.61 11.10
CA TYR A 356 -2.89 -12.86 10.12
C TYR A 356 -2.33 -13.82 9.07
N ALA A 357 -3.25 -14.46 8.35
CA ALA A 357 -2.89 -15.43 7.33
C ALA A 357 -2.06 -14.78 6.20
N LEU A 358 -0.89 -15.34 5.91
CA LEU A 358 0.01 -14.91 4.84
C LEU A 358 -0.23 -15.78 3.60
N PRO A 359 -0.78 -15.25 2.48
CA PRO A 359 -0.90 -16.04 1.25
C PRO A 359 0.42 -16.67 0.82
N LEU A 360 0.36 -17.93 0.44
CA LEU A 360 1.49 -18.76 0.06
C LEU A 360 1.57 -18.83 -1.46
N LEU A 361 2.44 -17.99 -2.02
CA LEU A 361 2.71 -17.94 -3.46
C LEU A 361 3.79 -18.97 -3.82
N TRP A 362 3.54 -19.75 -4.87
CA TRP A 362 4.50 -20.65 -5.53
C TRP A 362 4.34 -20.54 -7.05
N HIS A 363 5.44 -20.21 -7.74
CA HIS A 363 5.41 -19.83 -9.15
C HIS A 363 4.38 -18.70 -9.40
N GLU A 364 3.37 -18.96 -10.22
CA GLU A 364 2.30 -18.02 -10.54
C GLU A 364 0.99 -18.30 -9.78
N ARG A 365 1.00 -19.21 -8.79
CA ARG A 365 -0.20 -19.64 -8.05
C ARG A 365 -0.09 -19.32 -6.57
N VAL A 366 -1.15 -18.76 -6.00
CA VAL A 366 -1.31 -18.75 -4.54
C VAL A 366 -2.00 -20.05 -4.14
N VAL A 367 -1.19 -20.99 -3.61
CA VAL A 367 -1.60 -22.37 -3.33
C VAL A 367 -2.27 -22.54 -1.96
N GLY A 368 -2.22 -21.51 -1.10
CA GLY A 368 -2.77 -21.57 0.24
C GLY A 368 -2.33 -20.37 1.08
N TRP A 369 -2.18 -20.59 2.37
CA TRP A 369 -1.73 -19.56 3.33
C TRP A 369 -0.95 -20.18 4.50
N GLY A 370 -0.14 -19.37 5.18
CA GLY A 370 0.52 -19.72 6.42
C GLY A 370 0.18 -18.74 7.54
N ASN A 371 -0.05 -19.26 8.74
CA ASN A 371 -0.02 -18.46 9.97
C ASN A 371 1.36 -18.67 10.59
N VAL A 372 2.07 -17.56 10.81
CA VAL A 372 3.46 -17.58 11.25
C VAL A 372 3.62 -16.68 12.46
N THR A 373 4.22 -17.23 13.52
CA THR A 373 4.56 -16.48 14.74
C THR A 373 5.99 -16.82 15.16
N ALA A 374 6.62 -15.88 15.86
CA ALA A 374 7.88 -16.12 16.55
C ALA A 374 7.60 -16.21 18.06
N ALA A 375 7.90 -17.34 18.66
CA ALA A 375 7.73 -17.59 20.09
C ALA A 375 8.96 -18.33 20.62
N ASP A 376 9.50 -17.89 21.75
CA ASP A 376 10.65 -18.50 22.43
C ASP A 376 11.86 -18.74 21.51
N GLY A 377 12.15 -17.75 20.66
CA GLY A 377 13.26 -17.81 19.70
C GLY A 377 13.03 -18.76 18.51
N LYS A 378 11.84 -19.36 18.39
CA LYS A 378 11.51 -20.31 17.34
C LYS A 378 10.40 -19.79 16.43
N LEU A 379 10.42 -20.23 15.17
CA LEU A 379 9.37 -19.97 14.20
C LEU A 379 8.30 -21.06 14.32
N VAL A 380 7.08 -20.66 14.69
CA VAL A 380 5.91 -21.55 14.74
C VAL A 380 5.03 -21.27 13.54
N CYS A 381 4.72 -22.32 12.77
CA CYS A 381 3.99 -22.21 11.51
C CYS A 381 2.84 -23.20 11.43
N SER A 382 1.69 -22.77 10.90
CA SER A 382 0.62 -23.64 10.45
C SER A 382 0.18 -23.23 9.05
N PHE A 383 -0.16 -24.23 8.21
CA PHE A 383 -0.48 -23.99 6.80
C PHE A 383 -1.90 -24.51 6.47
N GLY A 384 -2.59 -23.76 5.63
CA GLY A 384 -3.79 -24.19 4.93
C GLY A 384 -3.59 -24.11 3.43
N TYR A 385 -4.31 -24.92 2.67
CA TYR A 385 -4.18 -24.99 1.21
C TYR A 385 -5.53 -24.81 0.53
N SER A 386 -5.54 -24.05 -0.57
CA SER A 386 -6.77 -23.73 -1.30
C SER A 386 -7.53 -24.98 -1.80
N ASN A 387 -6.80 -26.06 -2.13
CA ASN A 387 -7.34 -27.33 -2.56
C ASN A 387 -7.42 -28.39 -1.44
N GLY A 388 -7.39 -27.95 -0.18
CA GLY A 388 -7.46 -28.83 1.00
C GLY A 388 -6.20 -29.67 1.28
N ARG A 389 -5.18 -29.66 0.40
CA ARG A 389 -3.94 -30.43 0.55
C ARG A 389 -2.73 -29.70 -0.03
N ALA A 390 -1.55 -29.96 0.54
CA ALA A 390 -0.29 -29.43 0.03
C ALA A 390 0.01 -29.93 -1.39
N PRO A 391 0.69 -29.11 -2.23
CA PRO A 391 1.28 -29.60 -3.47
C PRO A 391 2.22 -30.79 -3.22
N ARG A 392 2.10 -31.86 -4.00
CA ARG A 392 2.90 -33.09 -3.84
C ARG A 392 4.33 -32.97 -4.37
N SER A 393 4.68 -31.86 -5.02
CA SER A 393 5.99 -31.62 -5.63
C SER A 393 7.12 -31.56 -4.59
N ALA A 394 8.23 -32.25 -4.84
CA ALA A 394 9.45 -32.11 -4.06
C ALA A 394 10.01 -30.67 -4.12
N ALA A 395 9.94 -30.02 -5.29
CA ALA A 395 10.34 -28.64 -5.46
C ALA A 395 9.54 -27.66 -4.57
N PHE A 396 8.24 -27.91 -4.39
CA PHE A 396 7.44 -27.12 -3.45
C PHE A 396 7.92 -27.27 -2.01
N ARG A 397 8.20 -28.51 -1.55
CA ARG A 397 8.68 -28.76 -0.18
C ARG A 397 10.00 -28.06 0.07
N VAL A 398 10.97 -28.25 -0.81
CA VAL A 398 12.29 -27.56 -0.74
C VAL A 398 12.12 -26.04 -0.77
N GLY A 399 11.25 -25.53 -1.65
CA GLY A 399 10.95 -24.09 -1.73
C GLY A 399 10.30 -23.53 -0.46
N LEU A 400 9.41 -24.30 0.19
CA LEU A 400 8.77 -23.91 1.46
C LEU A 400 9.80 -23.89 2.62
N GLU A 401 10.65 -24.90 2.73
CA GLU A 401 11.73 -24.93 3.71
C GLU A 401 12.69 -23.74 3.53
N ALA A 402 13.07 -23.45 2.29
CA ALA A 402 13.87 -22.28 1.96
C ALA A 402 13.18 -20.95 2.34
N GLU A 403 11.85 -20.85 2.16
CA GLU A 403 11.09 -19.66 2.59
C GLU A 403 11.06 -19.52 4.11
N LEU A 404 10.93 -20.63 4.85
CA LEU A 404 10.96 -20.60 6.30
C LEU A 404 12.36 -20.25 6.84
N ALA A 405 13.42 -20.74 6.21
CA ALA A 405 14.79 -20.33 6.51
C ALA A 405 14.99 -18.82 6.28
N ARG A 406 14.53 -18.30 5.13
CA ARG A 406 14.55 -16.84 4.89
C ARG A 406 13.72 -16.05 5.90
N MET A 407 12.62 -16.61 6.39
CA MET A 407 11.79 -15.95 7.42
C MET A 407 12.53 -15.93 8.77
N ARG A 408 13.19 -17.02 9.17
CA ARG A 408 14.04 -17.05 10.39
C ARG A 408 15.15 -16.00 10.31
N ALA A 409 15.92 -16.00 9.24
CA ALA A 409 16.99 -15.03 9.02
C ALA A 409 16.47 -13.58 9.05
N PHE A 410 15.34 -13.31 8.40
CA PHE A 410 14.68 -11.99 8.41
C PHE A 410 14.26 -11.53 9.82
N LEU A 411 13.82 -12.45 10.66
CA LEU A 411 13.42 -12.16 12.05
C LEU A 411 14.61 -12.15 13.03
N GLY A 412 15.82 -12.53 12.59
CA GLY A 412 16.99 -12.67 13.44
C GLY A 412 16.88 -13.82 14.42
N LEU A 413 16.13 -14.87 14.08
CA LEU A 413 16.02 -16.10 14.87
C LEU A 413 17.19 -17.03 14.53
N ALA A 414 17.69 -17.76 15.54
CA ALA A 414 18.65 -18.84 15.31
C ALA A 414 18.03 -19.99 14.48
N ASP A 415 18.87 -20.74 13.79
CA ASP A 415 18.47 -21.91 13.02
C ASP A 415 17.99 -23.07 13.92
#